data_66a605b02235b50e8372117c6bcd0b03
#
_entry.id   66a605b02235b50e8372117c6bcd0b03
#
_cell.length_a   1.000
_cell.length_b   1.000
_cell.length_c   1.000
_cell.angle_alpha   90.00
_cell.angle_beta   90.00
_cell.angle_gamma   90.00
#
_symmetry.space_group_name_H-M   'P 1'
#
loop_
_entity.id
_entity.type
_entity.pdbx_description
1 polymer ?
#
loop_
_entity_poly.entity_id
_entity_poly.type
_entity_poly.pdbx_seq_one_letter_code
_entity_poly.pdbx_strand_id
1 'polypeptide(L)'
;MLRRITLPVFLTYLAFAAQSVDANPIRYVAIGDSYTVATGIEEKDSWPSQLTQKLKSAGIEINLIEILGMRGATSQQTLNEVMPLLKNLEPEFVTLLIGVNDWIREGISSSKFKIRIKSLIDKIQNNLPSSRKLLLITIPDFSCSPKKKIGAMVKALLMELLD
;
A
#
# COMPACT_ATOMS: atom_id res chain seq x y z
N MET A 1 -37.02 -9.03 -70.97
CA MET A 1 -37.28 -8.12 -69.84
C MET A 1 -36.67 -8.71 -68.56
N LEU A 2 -35.47 -8.29 -68.20
CA LEU A 2 -34.84 -8.72 -66.95
C LEU A 2 -35.13 -7.67 -65.81
N ARG A 3 -35.88 -8.10 -64.80
CA ARG A 3 -36.12 -7.31 -63.60
C ARG A 3 -34.86 -7.40 -62.69
N ARG A 4 -34.20 -6.26 -62.49
CA ARG A 4 -33.13 -6.13 -61.50
C ARG A 4 -33.75 -6.05 -60.11
N ILE A 5 -33.46 -7.06 -59.29
CA ILE A 5 -33.79 -7.05 -57.87
C ILE A 5 -32.63 -6.34 -57.10
N THR A 6 -32.85 -5.14 -56.62
CA THR A 6 -31.94 -4.42 -55.75
C THR A 6 -32.22 -4.86 -54.32
N LEU A 7 -31.26 -5.57 -53.72
CA LEU A 7 -31.28 -5.94 -52.30
C LEU A 7 -30.77 -4.75 -51.46
N PRO A 8 -31.52 -4.22 -50.49
CA PRO A 8 -30.99 -3.21 -49.61
C PRO A 8 -30.03 -3.87 -48.58
N VAL A 9 -28.77 -3.43 -48.61
CA VAL A 9 -27.78 -3.80 -47.60
C VAL A 9 -28.12 -3.02 -46.33
N PHE A 10 -28.72 -3.69 -45.34
CA PHE A 10 -28.87 -3.16 -43.99
C PHE A 10 -27.51 -3.23 -43.29
N LEU A 11 -26.82 -2.09 -43.23
CA LEU A 11 -25.60 -1.91 -42.46
C LEU A 11 -26.01 -1.73 -40.99
N THR A 12 -26.10 -2.83 -40.24
CA THR A 12 -26.28 -2.78 -38.78
C THR A 12 -24.97 -2.35 -38.16
N TYR A 13 -24.86 -1.06 -37.81
CA TYR A 13 -23.83 -0.54 -36.94
C TYR A 13 -24.06 -1.12 -35.52
N LEU A 14 -23.30 -2.15 -35.13
CA LEU A 14 -23.19 -2.56 -33.74
C LEU A 14 -22.38 -1.47 -33.02
N ALA A 15 -23.05 -0.50 -32.43
CA ALA A 15 -22.45 0.39 -31.48
C ALA A 15 -22.11 -0.45 -30.22
N PHE A 16 -20.87 -0.89 -30.11
CA PHE A 16 -20.32 -1.43 -28.88
C PHE A 16 -20.21 -0.23 -27.92
N ALA A 17 -21.26 0.01 -27.17
CA ALA A 17 -21.20 0.91 -26.04
C ALA A 17 -20.20 0.28 -25.05
N ALA A 18 -18.97 0.81 -25.00
CA ALA A 18 -18.04 0.54 -23.92
C ALA A 18 -18.75 1.02 -22.64
N GLN A 19 -19.38 0.10 -21.93
CA GLN A 19 -19.85 0.37 -20.57
C GLN A 19 -18.58 0.59 -19.75
N SER A 20 -18.29 1.86 -19.43
CA SER A 20 -17.39 2.18 -18.36
C SER A 20 -18.01 1.53 -17.12
N VAL A 21 -17.40 0.44 -16.66
CA VAL A 21 -17.68 -0.08 -15.33
C VAL A 21 -17.23 1.03 -14.40
N ASP A 22 -18.18 1.73 -13.81
CA ASP A 22 -17.94 2.70 -12.72
C ASP A 22 -17.46 1.88 -11.51
N ALA A 23 -16.21 1.45 -11.57
CA ALA A 23 -15.56 0.78 -10.47
C ALA A 23 -15.33 1.85 -9.39
N ASN A 24 -15.90 1.66 -8.21
CA ASN A 24 -15.59 2.51 -7.08
C ASN A 24 -14.07 2.59 -6.90
N PRO A 25 -13.52 3.78 -6.61
CA PRO A 25 -12.09 3.94 -6.39
C PRO A 25 -11.57 3.01 -5.30
N ILE A 26 -10.44 2.37 -5.54
CA ILE A 26 -9.77 1.47 -4.58
C ILE A 26 -9.53 2.23 -3.26
N ARG A 27 -10.00 1.71 -2.15
CA ARG A 27 -9.85 2.28 -0.81
C ARG A 27 -8.45 1.97 -0.28
N TYR A 28 -7.56 2.94 -0.30
CA TYR A 28 -6.15 2.80 0.10
C TYR A 28 -5.91 3.33 1.51
N VAL A 29 -5.21 2.55 2.33
CA VAL A 29 -4.70 2.95 3.65
C VAL A 29 -3.19 2.74 3.70
N ALA A 30 -2.45 3.77 4.11
CA ALA A 30 -1.01 3.68 4.34
C ALA A 30 -0.72 3.51 5.83
N ILE A 31 0.02 2.45 6.20
CA ILE A 31 0.38 2.17 7.60
C ILE A 31 1.89 2.32 7.79
N GLY A 32 2.29 3.01 8.87
CA GLY A 32 3.71 3.12 9.17
C GLY A 32 4.06 4.05 10.32
N ASP A 33 5.31 4.48 10.32
CA ASP A 33 5.87 5.39 11.33
C ASP A 33 6.02 6.83 10.79
N SER A 34 6.99 7.58 11.32
CA SER A 34 7.27 8.98 10.95
C SER A 34 7.53 9.19 9.45
N TYR A 35 8.00 8.18 8.73
CA TYR A 35 8.17 8.26 7.27
C TYR A 35 6.83 8.25 6.54
N THR A 36 5.84 7.58 7.10
CA THR A 36 4.52 7.43 6.48
C THR A 36 3.60 8.58 6.85
N VAL A 37 3.62 9.03 8.11
CA VAL A 37 2.75 10.13 8.59
C VAL A 37 3.28 11.54 8.27
N ALA A 38 4.17 11.66 7.30
CA ALA A 38 4.65 12.95 6.78
C ALA A 38 5.24 13.88 7.86
N THR A 39 5.98 13.33 8.85
CA THR A 39 6.55 14.13 9.93
C THR A 39 7.48 15.23 9.38
N GLY A 40 7.07 16.50 9.55
CA GLY A 40 7.88 17.66 9.15
C GLY A 40 7.64 18.14 7.71
N ILE A 41 6.69 17.55 6.98
CA ILE A 41 6.22 18.00 5.66
C ILE A 41 4.70 18.05 5.65
N GLU A 42 4.11 18.69 4.63
CA GLU A 42 2.66 18.65 4.45
C GLU A 42 2.20 17.26 3.97
N GLU A 43 1.00 16.82 4.36
CA GLU A 43 0.47 15.51 3.99
C GLU A 43 0.42 15.29 2.47
N LYS A 44 0.12 16.33 1.70
CA LYS A 44 0.12 16.26 0.22
C LYS A 44 1.48 15.86 -0.37
N ASP A 45 2.58 16.17 0.34
CA ASP A 45 3.96 15.89 -0.05
C ASP A 45 4.46 14.54 0.51
N SER A 46 3.63 13.85 1.29
CA SER A 46 3.93 12.50 1.79
C SER A 46 4.05 11.51 0.64
N TRP A 47 4.83 10.45 0.83
CA TRP A 47 4.94 9.40 -0.19
C TRP A 47 3.60 8.67 -0.45
N PRO A 48 2.69 8.44 0.52
CA PRO A 48 1.39 7.85 0.21
C PRO A 48 0.53 8.74 -0.69
N SER A 49 0.54 10.07 -0.44
CA SER A 49 -0.17 11.03 -1.28
C SER A 49 0.41 11.07 -2.70
N GLN A 50 1.75 11.11 -2.82
CA GLN A 50 2.42 11.08 -4.12
C GLN A 50 2.17 9.77 -4.88
N LEU A 51 2.17 8.62 -4.17
CA LEU A 51 1.83 7.32 -4.78
C LEU A 51 0.41 7.35 -5.34
N THR A 52 -0.55 7.85 -4.55
CA THR A 52 -1.95 7.99 -4.97
C THR A 52 -2.08 8.84 -6.23
N GLN A 53 -1.40 9.99 -6.28
CA GLN A 53 -1.42 10.87 -7.46
C GLN A 53 -0.82 10.18 -8.69
N LYS A 54 0.30 9.48 -8.55
CA LYS A 54 0.93 8.73 -9.64
C LYS A 54 0.05 7.61 -10.16
N LEU A 55 -0.61 6.87 -9.28
CA LEU A 55 -1.53 5.80 -9.68
C LEU A 55 -2.75 6.37 -10.42
N LYS A 56 -3.34 7.48 -9.93
CA LYS A 56 -4.41 8.18 -10.64
C LYS A 56 -3.97 8.66 -12.03
N SER A 57 -2.78 9.23 -12.13
CA SER A 57 -2.21 9.66 -13.43
C SER A 57 -1.97 8.49 -14.38
N ALA A 58 -1.82 7.26 -13.87
CA ALA A 58 -1.71 6.03 -14.65
C ALA A 58 -3.08 5.39 -14.96
N GLY A 59 -4.20 6.07 -14.64
CA GLY A 59 -5.55 5.58 -14.91
C GLY A 59 -6.09 4.58 -13.90
N ILE A 60 -5.47 4.50 -12.71
CA ILE A 60 -5.95 3.65 -11.62
C ILE A 60 -6.79 4.49 -10.67
N GLU A 61 -8.08 4.18 -10.59
CA GLU A 61 -8.99 4.83 -9.66
C GLU A 61 -8.72 4.36 -8.22
N ILE A 62 -8.07 5.22 -7.45
CA ILE A 62 -7.64 4.94 -6.07
C ILE A 62 -7.78 6.17 -5.19
N ASN A 63 -8.26 5.99 -3.97
CA ASN A 63 -8.37 7.04 -2.96
C ASN A 63 -7.60 6.67 -1.71
N LEU A 64 -6.63 7.50 -1.33
CA LEU A 64 -6.00 7.45 0.00
C LEU A 64 -7.06 7.88 1.03
N ILE A 65 -7.54 6.90 1.83
CA ILE A 65 -8.58 7.12 2.82
C ILE A 65 -7.98 7.65 4.11
N GLU A 66 -6.84 7.08 4.50
CA GLU A 66 -6.21 7.39 5.77
C GLU A 66 -4.72 7.04 5.74
N ILE A 67 -3.93 7.83 6.45
CA ILE A 67 -2.54 7.52 6.80
C ILE A 67 -2.53 7.13 8.27
N LEU A 68 -2.54 5.83 8.54
CA LEU A 68 -2.52 5.27 9.89
C LEU A 68 -1.09 5.09 10.38
N GLY A 69 -0.72 5.83 11.41
CA GLY A 69 0.60 5.68 12.00
C GLY A 69 0.90 6.70 13.07
N MET A 70 2.08 6.58 13.63
CA MET A 70 2.55 7.49 14.67
C MET A 70 4.04 7.75 14.52
N ARG A 71 4.45 8.98 14.80
CA ARG A 71 5.86 9.34 14.85
C ARG A 71 6.61 8.45 15.85
N GLY A 72 7.64 7.77 15.35
CA GLY A 72 8.47 6.90 16.19
C GLY A 72 7.82 5.56 16.57
N ALA A 73 6.71 5.18 15.89
CA ALA A 73 6.05 3.90 16.15
C ALA A 73 6.97 2.71 15.93
N THR A 74 6.90 1.74 16.81
CA THR A 74 7.46 0.40 16.63
C THR A 74 6.39 -0.54 16.08
N SER A 75 6.80 -1.70 15.57
CA SER A 75 5.85 -2.73 15.12
C SER A 75 4.88 -3.16 16.21
N GLN A 76 5.32 -3.18 17.48
CA GLN A 76 4.45 -3.52 18.60
C GLN A 76 3.40 -2.43 18.88
N GLN A 77 3.80 -1.16 18.82
CA GLN A 77 2.85 -0.05 18.96
C GLN A 77 1.83 -0.04 17.83
N THR A 78 2.29 -0.27 16.60
CA THR A 78 1.40 -0.40 15.44
C THR A 78 0.38 -1.54 15.62
N LEU A 79 0.80 -2.70 16.15
CA LEU A 79 -0.10 -3.81 16.46
C LEU A 79 -1.17 -3.43 17.48
N ASN A 80 -0.82 -2.66 18.50
CA ASN A 80 -1.70 -2.38 19.64
C ASN A 80 -2.63 -1.18 19.37
N GLU A 81 -2.12 -0.14 18.70
CA GLU A 81 -2.78 1.17 18.63
C GLU A 81 -3.35 1.46 17.23
N VAL A 82 -2.68 0.97 16.17
CA VAL A 82 -3.09 1.25 14.78
C VAL A 82 -4.01 0.17 14.23
N MET A 83 -3.72 -1.11 14.47
CA MET A 83 -4.50 -2.21 13.91
C MET A 83 -5.99 -2.22 14.30
N PRO A 84 -6.40 -1.81 15.52
CA PRO A 84 -7.82 -1.71 15.84
C PRO A 84 -8.60 -0.73 14.97
N LEU A 85 -7.94 0.31 14.44
CA LEU A 85 -8.57 1.35 13.63
C LEU A 85 -8.81 0.88 12.18
N LEU A 86 -7.96 -0.03 11.68
CA LEU A 86 -7.98 -0.48 10.29
C LEU A 86 -9.32 -1.10 9.88
N LYS A 87 -9.94 -1.85 10.77
CA LYS A 87 -11.21 -2.57 10.48
C LYS A 87 -12.33 -1.61 10.06
N ASN A 88 -12.41 -0.44 10.68
CA ASN A 88 -13.49 0.52 10.43
C ASN A 88 -13.30 1.28 9.10
N LEU A 89 -12.12 1.18 8.50
CA LEU A 89 -11.80 1.84 7.24
C LEU A 89 -12.11 0.98 6.02
N GLU A 90 -12.37 -0.31 6.20
CA GLU A 90 -12.67 -1.26 5.11
C GLU A 90 -11.71 -1.09 3.92
N PRO A 91 -10.39 -1.17 4.12
CA PRO A 91 -9.42 -0.95 3.06
C PRO A 91 -9.47 -2.06 2.01
N GLU A 92 -9.16 -1.70 0.77
CA GLU A 92 -8.98 -2.65 -0.33
C GLU A 92 -7.53 -2.80 -0.73
N PHE A 93 -6.70 -1.79 -0.43
CA PHE A 93 -5.26 -1.79 -0.61
C PHE A 93 -4.59 -1.19 0.61
N VAL A 94 -3.54 -1.85 1.11
CA VAL A 94 -2.75 -1.38 2.25
C VAL A 94 -1.27 -1.39 1.89
N THR A 95 -0.56 -0.36 2.29
CA THR A 95 0.91 -0.37 2.33
C THR A 95 1.39 -0.37 3.77
N LEU A 96 2.47 -1.10 4.06
CA LEU A 96 3.11 -1.15 5.37
C LEU A 96 4.60 -0.81 5.28
N LEU A 97 5.00 0.28 5.95
CA LEU A 97 6.39 0.68 6.13
C LEU A 97 6.65 0.87 7.62
N ILE A 98 7.29 -0.08 8.29
CA ILE A 98 7.53 -0.09 9.74
C ILE A 98 8.79 -0.87 10.09
N GLY A 99 9.38 -0.60 11.25
CA GLY A 99 10.43 -1.44 11.82
C GLY A 99 11.72 -0.70 12.19
N VAL A 100 11.98 0.50 11.64
CA VAL A 100 13.19 1.26 11.99
C VAL A 100 13.27 1.53 13.49
N ASN A 101 12.16 1.84 14.13
CA ASN A 101 12.10 2.16 15.55
C ASN A 101 12.23 0.94 16.45
N ASP A 102 11.88 -0.23 15.99
CA ASP A 102 12.14 -1.50 16.68
C ASP A 102 13.63 -1.69 16.94
N TRP A 103 14.48 -1.26 16.00
CA TRP A 103 15.93 -1.32 16.12
C TRP A 103 16.52 -0.14 16.90
N ILE A 104 16.12 1.08 16.53
CA ILE A 104 16.72 2.31 17.07
C ILE A 104 16.33 2.53 18.52
N ARG A 105 15.06 2.28 18.86
CA ARG A 105 14.50 2.58 20.19
C ARG A 105 14.44 1.38 21.11
N GLU A 106 14.10 0.19 20.59
CA GLU A 106 13.92 -1.00 21.43
C GLU A 106 15.10 -1.97 21.34
N GLY A 107 15.93 -1.91 20.30
CA GLY A 107 17.06 -2.82 20.12
C GLY A 107 16.66 -4.30 20.09
N ILE A 108 15.49 -4.62 19.54
CA ILE A 108 14.99 -6.00 19.55
C ILE A 108 15.80 -6.92 18.64
N SER A 109 15.77 -8.21 18.92
CA SER A 109 16.40 -9.23 18.07
C SER A 109 15.63 -9.42 16.76
N SER A 110 16.33 -9.90 15.71
CA SER A 110 15.74 -10.23 14.43
C SER A 110 14.57 -11.21 14.57
N SER A 111 14.71 -12.24 15.39
CA SER A 111 13.66 -13.22 15.64
C SER A 111 12.40 -12.59 16.26
N LYS A 112 12.56 -11.70 17.22
CA LYS A 112 11.43 -10.97 17.82
C LYS A 112 10.76 -10.04 16.80
N PHE A 113 11.55 -9.37 15.96
CA PHE A 113 11.03 -8.53 14.90
C PHE A 113 10.23 -9.33 13.87
N LYS A 114 10.76 -10.49 13.41
CA LYS A 114 10.05 -11.40 12.49
C LYS A 114 8.67 -11.78 13.03
N ILE A 115 8.58 -12.14 14.31
CA ILE A 115 7.30 -12.49 14.95
C ILE A 115 6.32 -11.32 14.89
N ARG A 116 6.77 -10.10 15.24
CA ARG A 116 5.92 -8.90 15.24
C ARG A 116 5.44 -8.53 13.83
N ILE A 117 6.36 -8.54 12.85
CA ILE A 117 6.01 -8.23 11.45
C ILE A 117 5.05 -9.27 10.89
N LYS A 118 5.29 -10.56 11.15
CA LYS A 118 4.34 -11.60 10.75
C LYS A 118 2.95 -11.35 11.34
N SER A 119 2.87 -11.02 12.62
CA SER A 119 1.59 -10.71 13.27
C SER A 119 0.90 -9.48 12.67
N LEU A 120 1.65 -8.45 12.26
CA LEU A 120 1.12 -7.29 11.53
C LEU A 120 0.56 -7.69 10.17
N ILE A 121 1.33 -8.45 9.39
CA ILE A 121 0.93 -8.94 8.07
C ILE A 121 -0.37 -9.74 8.20
N ASP A 122 -0.41 -10.72 9.09
CA ASP A 122 -1.58 -11.57 9.31
C ASP A 122 -2.82 -10.72 9.68
N LYS A 123 -2.67 -9.74 10.59
CA LYS A 123 -3.77 -8.85 10.97
C LYS A 123 -4.24 -7.96 9.81
N ILE A 124 -3.32 -7.40 9.01
CA ILE A 124 -3.68 -6.59 7.86
C ILE A 124 -4.42 -7.45 6.82
N GLN A 125 -3.89 -8.62 6.50
CA GLN A 125 -4.50 -9.53 5.52
C GLN A 125 -5.90 -9.96 5.92
N ASN A 126 -6.16 -10.17 7.22
CA ASN A 126 -7.48 -10.51 7.74
C ASN A 126 -8.50 -9.35 7.62
N ASN A 127 -8.04 -8.13 7.38
CA ASN A 127 -8.89 -6.96 7.14
C ASN A 127 -8.98 -6.58 5.65
N LEU A 128 -8.34 -7.33 4.76
CA LEU A 128 -8.37 -7.11 3.32
C LEU A 128 -9.23 -8.14 2.62
N PRO A 129 -9.92 -7.77 1.54
CA PRO A 129 -10.69 -8.73 0.73
C PRO A 129 -9.80 -9.75 0.01
N SER A 130 -8.49 -9.48 -0.11
CA SER A 130 -7.49 -10.38 -0.70
C SER A 130 -6.10 -10.07 -0.15
N SER A 131 -5.30 -11.11 0.15
CA SER A 131 -3.90 -10.98 0.58
C SER A 131 -3.00 -10.28 -0.44
N ARG A 132 -3.38 -10.31 -1.72
CA ARG A 132 -2.65 -9.65 -2.82
C ARG A 132 -2.71 -8.13 -2.79
N LYS A 133 -3.50 -7.53 -1.91
CA LYS A 133 -3.66 -6.08 -1.78
C LYS A 133 -2.82 -5.47 -0.64
N LEU A 134 -1.88 -6.19 -0.11
CA LEU A 134 -0.86 -5.68 0.84
C LEU A 134 0.48 -5.53 0.13
N LEU A 135 1.04 -4.32 0.20
CA LEU A 135 2.39 -4.01 -0.26
C LEU A 135 3.29 -3.69 0.95
N LEU A 136 4.33 -4.49 1.13
CA LEU A 136 5.37 -4.21 2.11
C LEU A 136 6.41 -3.29 1.49
N ILE A 137 6.72 -2.20 2.18
CA ILE A 137 7.73 -1.24 1.74
C ILE A 137 8.95 -1.38 2.64
N THR A 138 10.10 -1.57 2.01
CA THR A 138 11.36 -1.72 2.73
C THR A 138 11.77 -0.40 3.39
N ILE A 139 12.38 -0.51 4.56
CA ILE A 139 12.97 0.64 5.26
C ILE A 139 14.11 1.19 4.41
N PRO A 140 14.25 2.53 4.28
CA PRO A 140 15.38 3.13 3.56
C PRO A 140 16.72 2.61 4.06
N ASP A 141 17.68 2.44 3.15
CA ASP A 141 19.04 2.04 3.51
C ASP A 141 19.76 3.18 4.24
N PHE A 142 20.04 2.97 5.53
CA PHE A 142 20.80 3.90 6.36
C PHE A 142 22.30 3.60 6.38
N SER A 143 22.82 2.76 5.49
CA SER A 143 24.23 2.37 5.47
C SER A 143 25.17 3.56 5.29
N CYS A 144 24.70 4.62 4.64
CA CYS A 144 25.41 5.88 4.47
C CYS A 144 25.29 6.84 5.67
N SER A 145 24.46 6.52 6.66
CA SER A 145 24.31 7.32 7.88
C SER A 145 25.56 7.21 8.77
N PRO A 146 25.91 8.25 9.54
CA PRO A 146 26.90 8.15 10.62
C PRO A 146 26.61 6.99 11.60
N LYS A 147 25.36 6.51 11.69
CA LYS A 147 24.94 5.33 12.44
C LYS A 147 24.95 4.06 11.59
N LYS A 148 26.02 3.81 10.87
CA LYS A 148 26.20 2.69 9.87
C LYS A 148 25.75 1.31 10.35
N LYS A 149 25.88 0.98 11.65
CA LYS A 149 25.49 -0.33 12.19
C LYS A 149 24.00 -0.64 12.05
N ILE A 150 23.14 0.37 12.07
CA ILE A 150 21.68 0.20 12.00
C ILE A 150 21.24 -0.14 10.58
N GLY A 151 21.77 0.55 9.56
CA GLY A 151 21.38 0.32 8.17
C GLY A 151 21.75 -1.07 7.66
N ALA A 152 22.97 -1.54 7.97
CA ALA A 152 23.42 -2.87 7.56
C ALA A 152 22.57 -3.99 8.20
N MET A 153 22.16 -3.82 9.47
CA MET A 153 21.36 -4.80 10.19
C MET A 153 19.91 -4.86 9.66
N VAL A 154 19.32 -3.72 9.32
CA VAL A 154 17.98 -3.65 8.72
C VAL A 154 17.96 -4.29 7.35
N LYS A 155 18.97 -4.04 6.51
CA LYS A 155 19.10 -4.64 5.18
C LYS A 155 19.20 -6.17 5.26
N ALA A 156 20.05 -6.68 6.15
CA ALA A 156 20.22 -8.12 6.35
C ALA A 156 18.90 -8.80 6.74
N LEU A 157 18.12 -8.16 7.63
CA LEU A 157 16.85 -8.70 8.08
C LEU A 157 15.78 -8.71 6.99
N LEU A 158 15.71 -7.66 6.18
CA LEU A 158 14.74 -7.60 5.07
C LEU A 158 15.03 -8.68 4.03
N MET A 159 16.29 -8.99 3.75
CA MET A 159 16.66 -10.09 2.87
C MET A 159 16.25 -11.46 3.43
N GLU A 160 16.41 -11.67 4.75
CA GLU A 160 15.92 -12.90 5.41
C GLU A 160 14.39 -13.05 5.48
N LEU A 161 13.62 -11.96 5.34
CA LEU A 161 12.15 -12.00 5.36
C LEU A 161 11.55 -12.29 3.98
N LEU A 162 12.34 -12.12 2.93
CA LEU A 162 11.90 -12.28 1.54
C LEU A 162 12.27 -13.69 0.98
N ASP A 163 13.14 -14.44 1.67
CA ASP A 163 13.45 -15.83 1.41
C ASP A 163 12.50 -16.75 2.21
#